data_15c8ee7b1e005b0ff51166d4ca603f35
#
_entry.id   15c8ee7b1e005b0ff51166d4ca603f35
#
_cell.length_a   1.000
_cell.length_b   1.000
_cell.length_c   1.000
_cell.angle_alpha   90.00
_cell.angle_beta   90.00
_cell.angle_gamma   90.00
#
_symmetry.space_group_name_H-M   'P 1'
#
loop_
_entity.id
_entity.type
_entity.pdbx_description
1 polymer ?
#
loop_
_entity_poly.entity_id
_entity_poly.type
_entity_poly.pdbx_seq_one_letter_code
_entity_poly.pdbx_strand_id
1 'polypeptide(L)'
;AGKVLAALPYALAVLAALTAVALAVVGPVIGVGPWLRLVVVLLLGSLPFACLGLAVGFLASANATTAILNAILFPMVIASGLWIPLEAMPAWVGGIAPFLPTYHLAQLALAQLTGAPAAAHVLVLLAATVVTGGLAGWAYRNLRV
;
A
#
# COMPACT_ATOMS: atom_id res chain seq x y z
N ALA A 1 -16.30 -7.92 7.43
CA ALA A 1 -15.48 -9.06 6.95
C ALA A 1 -15.69 -9.33 5.45
N GLY A 2 -16.92 -9.40 4.93
CA GLY A 2 -17.20 -9.76 3.53
C GLY A 2 -16.58 -8.85 2.48
N LYS A 3 -16.55 -7.53 2.69
CA LYS A 3 -15.98 -6.57 1.72
C LYS A 3 -14.45 -6.68 1.59
N VAL A 4 -13.75 -7.01 2.68
CA VAL A 4 -12.28 -7.24 2.65
C VAL A 4 -11.96 -8.55 1.94
N LEU A 5 -12.73 -9.61 2.20
CA LEU A 5 -12.58 -10.89 1.52
C LEU A 5 -12.83 -10.79 0.02
N ALA A 6 -13.78 -9.93 -0.41
CA ALA A 6 -14.05 -9.70 -1.82
C ALA A 6 -12.93 -8.89 -2.53
N ALA A 7 -12.16 -8.08 -1.80
CA ALA A 7 -11.05 -7.31 -2.36
C ALA A 7 -9.82 -8.18 -2.68
N LEU A 8 -9.60 -9.29 -1.96
CA LEU A 8 -8.46 -10.16 -2.16
C LEU A 8 -8.40 -10.78 -3.57
N PRO A 9 -9.47 -11.44 -4.10
CA PRO A 9 -9.42 -12.01 -5.45
C PRO A 9 -9.22 -10.92 -6.52
N TYR A 10 -9.77 -9.73 -6.32
CA TYR A 10 -9.52 -8.61 -7.23
C TYR A 10 -8.05 -8.16 -7.20
N ALA A 11 -7.46 -7.99 -6.02
CA ALA A 11 -6.05 -7.64 -5.88
C ALA A 11 -5.13 -8.71 -6.51
N LEU A 12 -5.43 -10.00 -6.30
CA LEU A 12 -4.69 -11.10 -6.92
C LEU A 12 -4.84 -11.13 -8.44
N ALA A 13 -6.03 -10.88 -8.96
CA ALA A 13 -6.28 -10.82 -10.41
C ALA A 13 -5.49 -9.67 -11.06
N VAL A 14 -5.51 -8.47 -10.47
CA VAL A 14 -4.73 -7.32 -10.95
C VAL A 14 -3.22 -7.63 -10.90
N LEU A 15 -2.74 -8.21 -9.81
CA LEU A 15 -1.34 -8.58 -9.66
C LEU A 15 -0.92 -9.64 -10.68
N ALA A 16 -1.75 -10.65 -10.92
CA ALA A 16 -1.52 -11.66 -11.94
C ALA A 16 -1.49 -11.07 -13.35
N ALA A 17 -2.43 -10.16 -13.67
CA ALA A 17 -2.46 -9.48 -14.96
C ALA A 17 -1.20 -8.61 -15.18
N LEU A 18 -0.80 -7.81 -14.18
CA LEU A 18 0.42 -7.00 -14.24
C LEU A 18 1.66 -7.87 -14.40
N THR A 19 1.74 -9.00 -13.68
CA THR A 19 2.85 -9.95 -13.80
C THR A 19 2.89 -10.57 -15.21
N ALA A 20 1.75 -10.98 -15.75
CA ALA A 20 1.67 -11.53 -17.09
C ALA A 20 2.14 -10.52 -18.16
N VAL A 21 1.72 -9.27 -18.04
CA VAL A 21 2.17 -8.19 -18.93
C VAL A 21 3.68 -7.94 -18.78
N ALA A 22 4.19 -7.88 -17.56
CA ALA A 22 5.63 -7.69 -17.30
C ALA A 22 6.47 -8.83 -17.90
N LEU A 23 6.04 -10.09 -17.72
CA LEU A 23 6.70 -11.26 -18.31
C LEU A 23 6.66 -11.25 -19.84
N ALA A 24 5.56 -10.80 -20.44
CA ALA A 24 5.41 -10.73 -21.89
C ALA A 24 6.26 -9.63 -22.53
N VAL A 25 6.44 -8.49 -21.85
CA VAL A 25 7.13 -7.30 -22.39
C VAL A 25 8.62 -7.31 -22.05
N VAL A 26 8.98 -7.66 -20.82
CA VAL A 26 10.36 -7.53 -20.29
C VAL A 26 11.03 -8.90 -20.12
N GLY A 27 10.25 -9.97 -20.04
CA GLY A 27 10.74 -11.33 -19.74
C GLY A 27 10.92 -11.58 -18.24
N PRO A 28 11.40 -12.76 -17.85
CA PRO A 28 11.58 -13.15 -16.45
C PRO A 28 12.81 -12.44 -15.84
N VAL A 29 12.59 -11.22 -15.31
CA VAL A 29 13.64 -10.39 -14.70
C VAL A 29 13.99 -10.88 -13.29
N ILE A 30 13.03 -11.49 -12.58
CA ILE A 30 13.22 -11.98 -11.21
C ILE A 30 12.80 -13.44 -11.11
N GLY A 31 13.50 -14.20 -10.26
CA GLY A 31 13.17 -15.59 -9.97
C GLY A 31 11.84 -15.74 -9.23
N VAL A 32 11.27 -16.95 -9.26
CA VAL A 32 9.98 -17.27 -8.61
C VAL A 32 10.01 -16.96 -7.11
N GLY A 33 11.11 -17.25 -6.42
CA GLY A 33 11.24 -17.01 -4.97
C GLY A 33 11.12 -15.53 -4.59
N PRO A 34 11.93 -14.61 -5.15
CA PRO A 34 11.79 -13.17 -4.94
C PRO A 34 10.41 -12.64 -5.37
N TRP A 35 9.86 -13.17 -6.46
CA TRP A 35 8.53 -12.78 -6.91
C TRP A 35 7.44 -13.13 -5.88
N LEU A 36 7.43 -14.35 -5.35
CA LEU A 36 6.47 -14.76 -4.32
C LEU A 36 6.60 -13.91 -3.05
N ARG A 37 7.82 -13.60 -2.63
CA ARG A 37 8.05 -12.70 -1.48
C ARG A 37 7.49 -11.30 -1.75
N LEU A 38 7.70 -10.77 -2.95
CA LEU A 38 7.16 -9.48 -3.36
C LEU A 38 5.63 -9.48 -3.31
N VAL A 39 4.98 -10.53 -3.81
CA VAL A 39 3.51 -10.69 -3.74
C VAL A 39 3.02 -10.66 -2.30
N VAL A 40 3.63 -11.44 -1.40
CA VAL A 40 3.27 -11.47 0.02
C VAL A 40 3.46 -10.10 0.67
N VAL A 41 4.57 -9.43 0.40
CA VAL A 41 4.88 -8.10 0.90
C VAL A 41 3.84 -7.08 0.43
N LEU A 42 3.47 -7.09 -0.84
CA LEU A 42 2.46 -6.16 -1.37
C LEU A 42 1.07 -6.42 -0.79
N LEU A 43 0.67 -7.69 -0.64
CA LEU A 43 -0.62 -8.03 -0.05
C LEU A 43 -0.68 -7.64 1.43
N LEU A 44 0.32 -7.99 2.23
CA LEU A 44 0.34 -7.65 3.66
C LEU A 44 0.58 -6.15 3.87
N GLY A 45 1.47 -5.54 3.09
CA GLY A 45 1.76 -4.12 3.15
C GLY A 45 0.63 -3.23 2.65
N SER A 46 -0.37 -3.77 1.95
CA SER A 46 -1.59 -3.03 1.58
C SER A 46 -2.62 -2.93 2.70
N LEU A 47 -2.47 -3.68 3.80
CA LEU A 47 -3.44 -3.70 4.91
C LEU A 47 -3.72 -2.32 5.52
N PRO A 48 -2.75 -1.45 5.82
CA PRO A 48 -3.04 -0.13 6.38
C PRO A 48 -3.91 0.71 5.45
N PHE A 49 -3.72 0.60 4.13
CA PHE A 49 -4.52 1.34 3.13
C PHE A 49 -5.93 0.76 3.00
N ALA A 50 -6.08 -0.56 3.07
CA ALA A 50 -7.39 -1.22 3.11
C ALA A 50 -8.18 -0.82 4.36
N CYS A 51 -7.54 -0.77 5.53
CA CYS A 51 -8.16 -0.30 6.77
C CYS A 51 -8.54 1.18 6.70
N LEU A 52 -7.69 2.03 6.11
CA LEU A 52 -8.01 3.44 5.87
C LEU A 52 -9.22 3.58 4.94
N GLY A 53 -9.25 2.80 3.86
CA GLY A 53 -10.39 2.77 2.94
C GLY A 53 -11.70 2.36 3.62
N LEU A 54 -11.65 1.38 4.54
CA LEU A 54 -12.80 1.00 5.35
C LEU A 54 -13.22 2.11 6.31
N ALA A 55 -12.27 2.75 7.01
CA ALA A 55 -12.56 3.84 7.93
C ALA A 55 -13.30 4.98 7.23
N VAL A 56 -12.77 5.45 6.10
CA VAL A 56 -13.40 6.52 5.30
C VAL A 56 -14.74 6.04 4.71
N GLY A 57 -14.80 4.82 4.19
CA GLY A 57 -16.01 4.25 3.60
C GLY A 57 -17.16 3.99 4.60
N PHE A 58 -16.86 3.96 5.91
CA PHE A 58 -17.90 3.95 6.94
C PHE A 58 -18.43 5.35 7.26
N LEU A 59 -17.65 6.40 7.03
CA LEU A 59 -17.98 7.77 7.42
C LEU A 59 -18.50 8.62 6.27
N ALA A 60 -18.29 8.19 5.02
CA ALA A 60 -18.60 8.99 3.84
C ALA A 60 -19.39 8.19 2.79
N SER A 61 -20.08 8.90 1.88
CA SER A 61 -20.71 8.29 0.71
C SER A 61 -19.65 7.71 -0.25
N ALA A 62 -20.04 6.80 -1.14
CA ALA A 62 -19.11 6.15 -2.07
C ALA A 62 -18.29 7.16 -2.90
N ASN A 63 -18.93 8.20 -3.44
CA ASN A 63 -18.24 9.23 -4.21
C ASN A 63 -17.29 10.06 -3.35
N ALA A 64 -17.69 10.43 -2.14
CA ALA A 64 -16.85 11.17 -1.20
C ALA A 64 -15.68 10.31 -0.73
N THR A 65 -15.88 9.02 -0.47
CA THR A 65 -14.83 8.07 -0.11
C THR A 65 -13.74 8.03 -1.17
N THR A 66 -14.13 7.89 -2.44
CA THR A 66 -13.17 7.87 -3.55
C THR A 66 -12.38 9.18 -3.64
N ALA A 67 -13.07 10.33 -3.53
CA ALA A 67 -12.41 11.63 -3.58
C ALA A 67 -11.42 11.82 -2.42
N ILE A 68 -11.82 11.49 -1.19
CA ILE A 68 -10.98 11.61 0.00
C ILE A 68 -9.76 10.68 -0.09
N LEU A 69 -9.96 9.42 -0.47
CA LEU A 69 -8.87 8.47 -0.59
C LEU A 69 -7.88 8.88 -1.68
N ASN A 70 -8.34 9.35 -2.82
CA ASN A 70 -7.46 9.86 -3.88
C ASN A 70 -6.70 11.10 -3.42
N ALA A 71 -7.35 12.02 -2.71
CA ALA A 71 -6.70 13.23 -2.19
C ALA A 71 -5.60 12.92 -1.16
N ILE A 72 -5.73 11.83 -0.40
CA ILE A 72 -4.74 11.40 0.59
C ILE A 72 -3.67 10.52 -0.06
N LEU A 73 -4.07 9.46 -0.76
CA LEU A 73 -3.15 8.43 -1.23
C LEU A 73 -2.33 8.88 -2.44
N PHE A 74 -2.89 9.68 -3.33
CA PHE A 74 -2.17 10.12 -4.53
C PHE A 74 -0.92 10.94 -4.23
N PRO A 75 -0.96 11.99 -3.37
CA PRO A 75 0.25 12.69 -2.94
C PRO A 75 1.23 11.78 -2.20
N MET A 76 0.72 10.86 -1.36
CA MET A 76 1.57 9.91 -0.62
C MET A 76 2.32 8.95 -1.56
N VAL A 77 1.67 8.48 -2.64
CA VAL A 77 2.31 7.61 -3.64
C VAL A 77 3.39 8.36 -4.41
N ILE A 78 3.13 9.61 -4.80
CA ILE A 78 4.16 10.45 -5.45
C ILE A 78 5.34 10.63 -4.52
N ALA A 79 5.11 11.00 -3.26
CA ALA A 79 6.15 11.23 -2.25
C ALA A 79 6.83 9.94 -1.75
N SER A 80 6.38 8.75 -2.17
CA SER A 80 6.98 7.46 -1.79
C SER A 80 8.32 7.17 -2.46
N GLY A 81 8.67 7.92 -3.51
CA GLY A 81 9.86 7.67 -4.32
C GLY A 81 9.74 6.53 -5.33
N LEU A 82 8.53 5.93 -5.47
CA LEU A 82 8.32 4.78 -6.36
C LEU A 82 8.22 5.20 -7.84
N TRP A 83 7.55 6.32 -8.13
CA TRP A 83 7.37 6.82 -9.48
C TRP A 83 8.47 7.78 -9.90
N ILE A 84 8.85 8.67 -8.99
CA ILE A 84 9.90 9.65 -9.20
C ILE A 84 10.92 9.45 -8.07
N PRO A 85 12.20 9.18 -8.37
CA PRO A 85 13.23 9.06 -7.36
C PRO A 85 13.27 10.28 -6.45
N LEU A 86 13.44 10.07 -5.14
CA LEU A 86 13.42 11.18 -4.15
C LEU A 86 14.52 12.21 -4.41
N GLU A 87 15.62 11.78 -5.03
CA GLU A 87 16.76 12.64 -5.42
C GLU A 87 16.38 13.65 -6.50
N ALA A 88 15.36 13.34 -7.30
CA ALA A 88 14.83 14.24 -8.33
C ALA A 88 13.73 15.18 -7.81
N MET A 89 13.32 15.00 -6.54
CA MET A 89 12.29 15.82 -5.91
C MET A 89 12.91 16.93 -5.05
N PRO A 90 12.14 18.00 -4.72
CA PRO A 90 12.58 19.00 -3.76
C PRO A 90 12.97 18.37 -2.41
N ALA A 91 14.02 18.88 -1.77
CA ALA A 91 14.60 18.29 -0.56
C ALA A 91 13.58 18.08 0.59
N TRP A 92 12.56 18.94 0.69
CA TRP A 92 11.51 18.80 1.69
C TRP A 92 10.68 17.52 1.53
N VAL A 93 10.51 17.01 0.29
CA VAL A 93 9.80 15.74 0.04
C VAL A 93 10.58 14.58 0.66
N GLY A 94 11.91 14.55 0.47
CA GLY A 94 12.78 13.56 1.11
C GLY A 94 12.70 13.58 2.63
N GLY A 95 12.46 14.78 3.22
CA GLY A 95 12.27 14.93 4.66
C GLY A 95 10.97 14.36 5.21
N ILE A 96 9.88 14.38 4.43
CA ILE A 96 8.58 13.85 4.85
C ILE A 96 8.34 12.40 4.43
N ALA A 97 8.98 11.93 3.36
CA ALA A 97 8.80 10.57 2.84
C ALA A 97 8.92 9.48 3.91
N PRO A 98 9.91 9.49 4.83
CA PRO A 98 10.06 8.46 5.86
C PRO A 98 8.90 8.38 6.87
N PHE A 99 8.00 9.35 6.89
CA PHE A 99 6.80 9.32 7.74
C PHE A 99 5.58 8.71 7.02
N LEU A 100 5.69 8.45 5.72
CA LEU A 100 4.58 7.97 4.91
C LEU A 100 4.57 6.43 4.82
N PRO A 101 3.44 5.77 5.11
CA PRO A 101 3.33 4.31 4.94
C PRO A 101 3.61 3.84 3.50
N THR A 102 3.27 4.65 2.50
CA THR A 102 3.55 4.36 1.08
C THR A 102 5.05 4.27 0.79
N TYR A 103 5.87 5.14 1.40
CA TYR A 103 7.32 5.07 1.31
C TYR A 103 7.84 3.74 1.87
N HIS A 104 7.38 3.34 3.06
CA HIS A 104 7.82 2.09 3.67
C HIS A 104 7.38 0.86 2.87
N LEU A 105 6.20 0.89 2.25
CA LEU A 105 5.77 -0.17 1.34
C LEU A 105 6.67 -0.24 0.09
N ALA A 106 7.00 0.90 -0.50
CA ALA A 106 7.89 0.97 -1.66
C ALA A 106 9.30 0.43 -1.31
N GLN A 107 9.89 0.88 -0.20
CA GLN A 107 11.20 0.42 0.26
C GLN A 107 11.20 -1.07 0.62
N LEU A 108 10.13 -1.57 1.25
CA LEU A 108 9.98 -2.99 1.56
C LEU A 108 9.87 -3.85 0.29
N ALA A 109 9.17 -3.36 -0.74
CA ALA A 109 9.09 -4.01 -2.04
C ALA A 109 10.46 -4.05 -2.74
N LEU A 110 11.19 -2.93 -2.74
CA LEU A 110 12.55 -2.85 -3.31
C LEU A 110 13.54 -3.75 -2.55
N ALA A 111 13.41 -3.86 -1.24
CA ALA A 111 14.26 -4.73 -0.42
C ALA A 111 14.15 -6.21 -0.83
N GLN A 112 13.02 -6.65 -1.40
CA GLN A 112 12.87 -8.02 -1.91
C GLN A 112 13.75 -8.28 -3.15
N LEU A 113 14.14 -7.24 -3.85
CA LEU A 113 14.97 -7.31 -5.06
C LEU A 113 16.45 -7.06 -4.74
N THR A 114 16.73 -6.18 -3.79
CA THR A 114 18.10 -5.74 -3.45
C THR A 114 18.72 -6.47 -2.25
N GLY A 115 17.90 -7.16 -1.43
CA GLY A 115 18.34 -7.77 -0.18
C GLY A 115 18.62 -6.76 0.94
N ALA A 116 18.15 -5.51 0.81
CA ALA A 116 18.34 -4.48 1.83
C ALA A 116 17.60 -4.81 3.14
N PRO A 117 18.05 -4.27 4.31
CA PRO A 117 17.36 -4.45 5.59
C PRO A 117 15.94 -3.90 5.54
N ALA A 118 14.97 -4.72 5.93
CA ALA A 118 13.54 -4.41 5.77
C ALA A 118 12.78 -4.27 7.09
N ALA A 119 13.39 -4.61 8.23
CA ALA A 119 12.70 -4.70 9.52
C ALA A 119 12.01 -3.38 9.94
N ALA A 120 12.67 -2.23 9.76
CA ALA A 120 12.11 -0.94 10.11
C ALA A 120 10.84 -0.63 9.28
N HIS A 121 10.85 -0.97 8.00
CA HIS A 121 9.71 -0.75 7.10
C HIS A 121 8.51 -1.62 7.49
N VAL A 122 8.75 -2.88 7.89
CA VAL A 122 7.72 -3.78 8.42
C VAL A 122 7.09 -3.22 9.69
N LEU A 123 7.90 -2.74 10.64
CA LEU A 123 7.40 -2.17 11.90
C LEU A 123 6.51 -0.96 11.67
N VAL A 124 6.90 -0.04 10.77
CA VAL A 124 6.07 1.14 10.44
C VAL A 124 4.76 0.74 9.77
N LEU A 125 4.77 -0.23 8.85
CA LEU A 125 3.55 -0.71 8.20
C LEU A 125 2.63 -1.44 9.20
N LEU A 126 3.18 -2.18 10.14
CA LEU A 126 2.39 -2.79 11.22
C LEU A 126 1.76 -1.72 12.12
N ALA A 127 2.53 -0.72 12.54
CA ALA A 127 2.01 0.40 13.32
C ALA A 127 0.91 1.16 12.57
N ALA A 128 1.11 1.46 11.30
CA ALA A 128 0.11 2.08 10.43
C ALA A 128 -1.16 1.21 10.32
N THR A 129 -1.02 -0.11 10.22
CA THR A 129 -2.15 -1.05 10.18
C THR A 129 -2.94 -1.02 11.48
N VAL A 130 -2.27 -0.99 12.64
CA VAL A 130 -2.93 -0.91 13.94
C VAL A 130 -3.70 0.41 14.06
N VAL A 131 -3.10 1.53 13.68
CA VAL A 131 -3.73 2.85 13.74
C VAL A 131 -4.95 2.92 12.81
N THR A 132 -4.79 2.56 11.53
CA THR A 132 -5.89 2.63 10.55
C THR A 132 -6.97 1.58 10.83
N GLY A 133 -6.59 0.40 11.33
CA GLY A 133 -7.53 -0.63 11.78
C GLY A 133 -8.33 -0.19 13.00
N GLY A 134 -7.69 0.49 13.95
CA GLY A 134 -8.35 1.12 15.10
C GLY A 134 -9.35 2.20 14.66
N LEU A 135 -8.97 3.05 13.71
CA LEU A 135 -9.87 4.04 13.11
C LEU A 135 -11.07 3.40 12.40
N ALA A 136 -10.84 2.33 11.65
CA ALA A 136 -11.91 1.59 10.99
C ALA A 136 -12.88 0.95 12.00
N GLY A 137 -12.35 0.37 13.08
CA GLY A 137 -13.15 -0.18 14.17
C GLY A 137 -13.97 0.88 14.91
N TRP A 138 -13.38 2.03 15.17
CA TRP A 138 -14.06 3.19 15.76
C TRP A 138 -15.17 3.71 14.84
N ALA A 139 -14.87 3.92 13.55
CA ALA A 139 -15.85 4.37 12.57
C ALA A 139 -17.04 3.40 12.47
N TYR A 140 -16.77 2.09 12.44
CA TYR A 140 -17.80 1.07 12.40
C TYR A 140 -18.72 1.09 13.62
N ARG A 141 -18.18 1.33 14.82
CA ARG A 141 -18.98 1.42 16.06
C ARG A 141 -19.91 2.63 16.05
N ASN A 142 -19.44 3.78 15.56
CA ASN A 142 -20.22 5.01 15.53
C ASN A 142 -21.36 5.01 14.50
N LEU A 143 -21.34 4.11 13.51
CA LEU A 143 -22.45 3.93 12.58
C LEU A 143 -23.58 3.05 13.11
N ARG A 144 -23.38 2.34 14.22
CA ARG A 144 -24.38 1.46 14.82
C ARG A 144 -25.19 2.12 15.93
N VAL A 145 -25.02 3.41 16.16
CA VAL A 145 -25.83 4.25 17.03
C VAL A 145 -26.69 5.14 16.17
#